data_a40194c8196ae59922e8a21eca316786
#
_entry.id   a40194c8196ae59922e8a21eca316786
#
_cell.length_a   1.000
_cell.length_b   1.000
_cell.length_c   1.000
_cell.angle_alpha   90.00
_cell.angle_beta   90.00
_cell.angle_gamma   90.00
#
_symmetry.space_group_name_H-M   'P 1'
#
loop_
_entity.id
_entity.type
_entity.pdbx_description
1 polymer ?
#
loop_
_entity_poly.entity_id
_entity_poly.type
_entity_poly.pdbx_seq_one_letter_code
_entity_poly.pdbx_strand_id
1 'polypeptide(L)'
;MHRITSEYRLEVYAQLEEHIEGIQHFDVLQCILRKMSITLLMGTFAAIGFLLSINPPILPFSSIAISIFICVFSFLMNTIISAIDLIFIERLLMSAFIDALRLEKENPWFFPIHFHMINSSREHHGRLQKKLQFYIGYSKDLLFLLFVCISFLLGVDNWRWIMFLLTPITILCIWGYGKLLKTLAVKSEKRLYRNFEKELGKLDHG
;
A
#
# COMPACT_ATOMS: atom_id res chain seq x y z
N MET A 1 -40.12 13.55 -22.89
CA MET A 1 -39.80 13.57 -21.44
C MET A 1 -40.38 12.32 -20.80
N HIS A 2 -39.59 11.22 -20.73
CA HIS A 2 -40.04 10.00 -20.08
C HIS A 2 -40.24 10.26 -18.58
N ARG A 3 -41.44 9.95 -18.07
CA ARG A 3 -41.67 9.96 -16.62
C ARG A 3 -40.81 8.85 -16.01
N ILE A 4 -39.73 9.23 -15.34
CA ILE A 4 -38.93 8.31 -14.54
C ILE A 4 -39.84 7.72 -13.46
N THR A 5 -40.08 6.42 -13.51
CA THR A 5 -40.93 5.72 -12.56
C THR A 5 -40.29 5.72 -11.17
N SER A 6 -41.10 5.70 -10.12
CA SER A 6 -40.61 5.61 -8.73
C SER A 6 -39.76 4.33 -8.51
N GLU A 7 -40.13 3.28 -9.18
CA GLU A 7 -39.47 1.97 -9.15
C GLU A 7 -38.02 2.04 -9.72
N TYR A 8 -37.83 2.70 -10.86
CA TYR A 8 -36.51 2.93 -11.44
C TYR A 8 -35.61 3.78 -10.55
N ARG A 9 -36.17 4.80 -9.87
CA ARG A 9 -35.40 5.60 -8.93
C ARG A 9 -34.91 4.77 -7.73
N LEU A 10 -35.74 3.90 -7.20
CA LEU A 10 -35.38 3.01 -6.07
C LEU A 10 -34.26 2.04 -6.50
N GLU A 11 -34.31 1.50 -7.71
CA GLU A 11 -33.27 0.63 -8.23
C GLU A 11 -31.92 1.35 -8.37
N VAL A 12 -31.90 2.56 -8.91
CA VAL A 12 -30.68 3.37 -9.03
C VAL A 12 -30.11 3.73 -7.64
N TYR A 13 -30.97 4.04 -6.66
CA TYR A 13 -30.50 4.28 -5.29
C TYR A 13 -29.89 3.02 -4.66
N ALA A 14 -30.50 1.86 -4.85
CA ALA A 14 -29.97 0.59 -4.35
C ALA A 14 -28.59 0.26 -4.96
N GLN A 15 -28.43 0.46 -6.27
CA GLN A 15 -27.14 0.27 -6.94
C GLN A 15 -26.07 1.24 -6.43
N LEU A 16 -26.42 2.50 -6.19
CA LEU A 16 -25.49 3.48 -5.64
C LEU A 16 -25.07 3.11 -4.21
N GLU A 17 -25.99 2.68 -3.38
CA GLU A 17 -25.73 2.22 -2.01
C GLU A 17 -24.73 1.06 -2.02
N GLU A 18 -24.92 0.07 -2.90
CA GLU A 18 -23.99 -1.05 -3.10
C GLU A 18 -22.57 -0.57 -3.49
N HIS A 19 -22.46 0.43 -4.38
CA HIS A 19 -21.17 1.01 -4.76
C HIS A 19 -20.50 1.75 -3.58
N ILE A 20 -21.27 2.49 -2.78
CA ILE A 20 -20.77 3.19 -1.58
C ILE A 20 -20.26 2.19 -0.55
N GLU A 21 -21.03 1.12 -0.28
CA GLU A 21 -20.60 0.05 0.62
C GLU A 21 -19.31 -0.63 0.13
N GLY A 22 -19.20 -0.89 -1.18
CA GLY A 22 -17.98 -1.42 -1.80
C GLY A 22 -16.77 -0.52 -1.58
N ILE A 23 -16.91 0.79 -1.78
CA ILE A 23 -15.84 1.78 -1.53
C ILE A 23 -15.43 1.78 -0.06
N GLN A 24 -16.39 1.80 0.86
CA GLN A 24 -16.11 1.75 2.31
C GLN A 24 -15.39 0.46 2.70
N HIS A 25 -15.78 -0.67 2.12
CA HIS A 25 -15.14 -1.96 2.36
C HIS A 25 -13.66 -1.94 1.96
N PHE A 26 -13.32 -1.36 0.79
CA PHE A 26 -11.93 -1.23 0.35
C PHE A 26 -11.10 -0.30 1.24
N ASP A 27 -11.68 0.79 1.74
CA ASP A 27 -11.01 1.68 2.70
C ASP A 27 -10.69 0.96 4.02
N VAL A 28 -11.62 0.13 4.51
CA VAL A 28 -11.39 -0.71 5.70
C VAL A 28 -10.27 -1.72 5.45
N LEU A 29 -10.27 -2.40 4.30
CA LEU A 29 -9.19 -3.33 3.93
C LEU A 29 -7.83 -2.65 3.89
N GLN A 30 -7.72 -1.45 3.31
CA GLN A 30 -6.47 -0.68 3.33
C GLN A 30 -6.02 -0.35 4.75
N CYS A 31 -6.95 0.00 5.65
CA CYS A 31 -6.64 0.26 7.05
C CYS A 31 -6.12 -1.01 7.75
N ILE A 32 -6.71 -2.16 7.48
CA ILE A 32 -6.27 -3.46 8.02
C ILE A 32 -4.86 -3.80 7.53
N LEU A 33 -4.57 -3.67 6.23
CA LEU A 33 -3.24 -3.94 5.67
C LEU A 33 -2.15 -3.08 6.31
N ARG A 34 -2.43 -1.79 6.55
CA ARG A 34 -1.49 -0.90 7.25
C ARG A 34 -1.29 -1.29 8.70
N LYS A 35 -2.35 -1.66 9.42
CA LYS A 35 -2.25 -2.19 10.78
C LYS A 35 -1.41 -3.47 10.80
N MET A 36 -1.59 -4.39 9.84
CA MET A 36 -0.77 -5.60 9.71
C MET A 36 0.70 -5.27 9.49
N SER A 37 1.05 -4.28 8.66
CA SER A 37 2.44 -3.83 8.49
C SER A 37 3.03 -3.31 9.80
N ILE A 38 2.30 -2.49 10.55
CA ILE A 38 2.73 -1.98 11.86
C ILE A 38 2.98 -3.13 12.84
N THR A 39 2.01 -4.05 12.95
CA THR A 39 2.11 -5.21 13.85
C THR A 39 3.30 -6.10 13.48
N LEU A 40 3.52 -6.33 12.17
CA LEU A 40 4.67 -7.08 11.67
C LEU A 40 5.99 -6.44 12.08
N LEU A 41 6.11 -5.11 11.92
CA LEU A 41 7.31 -4.37 12.32
C LEU A 41 7.56 -4.48 13.82
N MET A 42 6.56 -4.19 14.64
CA MET A 42 6.67 -4.25 16.09
C MET A 42 6.99 -5.67 16.57
N GLY A 43 6.34 -6.70 15.99
CA GLY A 43 6.64 -8.09 16.26
C GLY A 43 8.08 -8.48 15.89
N THR A 44 8.58 -7.97 14.77
CA THR A 44 9.98 -8.17 14.33
C THR A 44 10.96 -7.57 15.33
N PHE A 45 10.76 -6.32 15.77
CA PHE A 45 11.60 -5.69 16.77
C PHE A 45 11.57 -6.46 18.09
N ALA A 46 10.41 -6.85 18.57
CA ALA A 46 10.27 -7.62 19.81
C ALA A 46 10.97 -8.98 19.73
N ALA A 47 10.78 -9.72 18.63
CA ALA A 47 11.39 -11.03 18.43
C ALA A 47 12.92 -10.94 18.39
N ILE A 48 13.48 -9.96 17.68
CA ILE A 48 14.93 -9.76 17.59
C ILE A 48 15.49 -9.28 18.93
N GLY A 49 14.83 -8.34 19.61
CA GLY A 49 15.24 -7.89 20.93
C GLY A 49 15.29 -9.05 21.94
N PHE A 50 14.29 -9.94 21.89
CA PHE A 50 14.27 -11.15 22.69
C PHE A 50 15.42 -12.10 22.34
N LEU A 51 15.65 -12.42 21.07
CA LEU A 51 16.72 -13.29 20.62
C LEU A 51 18.13 -12.79 20.98
N LEU A 52 18.33 -11.48 20.92
CA LEU A 52 19.61 -10.87 21.27
C LEU A 52 19.82 -10.76 22.80
N SER A 53 18.75 -10.71 23.60
CA SER A 53 18.83 -10.67 25.05
C SER A 53 19.05 -12.04 25.70
N ILE A 54 18.59 -13.11 25.05
CA ILE A 54 18.79 -14.48 25.49
C ILE A 54 20.05 -14.98 24.81
N ASN A 55 21.05 -15.32 25.60
CA ASN A 55 22.30 -15.93 25.13
C ASN A 55 22.22 -17.47 25.35
N PRO A 56 21.36 -18.23 24.65
CA PRO A 56 21.22 -19.66 24.90
C PRO A 56 22.03 -20.47 23.88
N PRO A 57 22.79 -21.44 24.35
CA PRO A 57 23.34 -22.50 23.51
C PRO A 57 22.26 -23.52 23.06
N ILE A 58 20.99 -23.18 23.15
CA ILE A 58 19.86 -24.14 23.03
C ILE A 58 19.45 -24.39 21.59
N LEU A 59 19.79 -23.51 20.64
CA LEU A 59 19.42 -23.67 19.25
C LEU A 59 20.63 -24.05 18.39
N PRO A 60 20.48 -24.97 17.41
CA PRO A 60 21.56 -25.36 16.49
C PRO A 60 22.06 -24.21 15.58
N PHE A 61 21.31 -23.12 15.55
CA PHE A 61 21.65 -21.90 14.80
C PHE A 61 21.93 -20.75 15.78
N SER A 62 22.88 -19.88 15.42
CA SER A 62 23.16 -18.70 16.22
C SER A 62 21.91 -17.81 16.27
N SER A 63 21.61 -17.20 17.43
CA SER A 63 20.48 -16.26 17.61
C SER A 63 20.50 -15.14 16.56
N ILE A 64 21.68 -14.75 16.09
CA ILE A 64 21.87 -13.76 15.06
C ILE A 64 21.39 -14.26 13.69
N ALA A 65 21.68 -15.52 13.32
CA ALA A 65 21.21 -16.08 12.06
C ALA A 65 19.67 -16.14 12.01
N ILE A 66 19.04 -16.49 13.12
CA ILE A 66 17.58 -16.47 13.27
C ILE A 66 17.05 -15.05 13.16
N SER A 67 17.69 -14.06 13.78
CA SER A 67 17.32 -12.65 13.70
C SER A 67 17.38 -12.12 12.26
N ILE A 68 18.43 -12.49 11.50
CA ILE A 68 18.55 -12.14 10.07
C ILE A 68 17.41 -12.75 9.27
N PHE A 69 17.09 -14.03 9.51
CA PHE A 69 15.98 -14.70 8.83
C PHE A 69 14.65 -14.00 9.12
N ILE A 70 14.37 -13.63 10.36
CA ILE A 70 13.15 -12.90 10.76
C ILE A 70 13.10 -11.54 10.07
N CYS A 71 14.20 -10.79 9.98
CA CYS A 71 14.25 -9.51 9.26
C CYS A 71 13.92 -9.68 7.77
N VAL A 72 14.56 -10.64 7.09
CA VAL A 72 14.34 -10.90 5.67
C VAL A 72 12.90 -11.32 5.41
N PHE A 73 12.38 -12.23 6.22
CA PHE A 73 10.98 -12.67 6.13
C PHE A 73 10.01 -11.50 6.32
N SER A 74 10.22 -10.68 7.34
CA SER A 74 9.37 -9.51 7.61
C SER A 74 9.44 -8.48 6.48
N PHE A 75 10.61 -8.28 5.89
CA PHE A 75 10.78 -7.41 4.71
C PHE A 75 9.99 -7.92 3.50
N LEU A 76 10.06 -9.23 3.22
CA LEU A 76 9.29 -9.86 2.14
C LEU A 76 7.79 -9.73 2.37
N MET A 77 7.31 -10.01 3.59
CA MET A 77 5.90 -9.88 3.95
C MET A 77 5.41 -8.44 3.84
N ASN A 78 6.19 -7.46 4.32
CA ASN A 78 5.84 -6.05 4.15
C ASN A 78 5.79 -5.63 2.67
N THR A 79 6.67 -6.19 1.83
CA THR A 79 6.66 -5.95 0.37
C THR A 79 5.38 -6.50 -0.27
N ILE A 80 4.95 -7.70 0.13
CA ILE A 80 3.70 -8.30 -0.35
C ILE A 80 2.49 -7.46 0.08
N ILE A 81 2.42 -7.08 1.36
CA ILE A 81 1.34 -6.25 1.89
C ILE A 81 1.28 -4.90 1.14
N SER A 82 2.43 -4.26 0.92
CA SER A 82 2.48 -2.99 0.18
C SER A 82 2.04 -3.14 -1.28
N ALA A 83 2.40 -4.24 -1.93
CA ALA A 83 1.97 -4.53 -3.31
C ALA A 83 0.45 -4.76 -3.38
N ILE A 84 -0.12 -5.48 -2.42
CA ILE A 84 -1.56 -5.68 -2.33
C ILE A 84 -2.28 -4.33 -2.14
N ASP A 85 -1.87 -3.50 -1.17
CA ASP A 85 -2.51 -2.20 -0.91
C ASP A 85 -2.37 -1.25 -2.11
N LEU A 86 -1.16 -1.07 -2.64
CA LEU A 86 -0.89 -0.07 -3.68
C LEU A 86 -1.31 -0.49 -5.08
N ILE A 87 -1.39 -1.79 -5.37
CA ILE A 87 -1.66 -2.26 -6.73
C ILE A 87 -3.07 -2.83 -6.84
N PHE A 88 -3.47 -3.72 -5.93
CA PHE A 88 -4.76 -4.40 -6.02
C PHE A 88 -5.89 -3.58 -5.44
N ILE A 89 -5.79 -3.18 -4.17
CA ILE A 89 -6.89 -2.48 -3.49
C ILE A 89 -7.12 -1.10 -4.11
N GLU A 90 -6.06 -0.37 -4.48
CA GLU A 90 -6.21 0.92 -5.14
C GLU A 90 -6.89 0.81 -6.51
N ARG A 91 -6.65 -0.29 -7.25
CA ARG A 91 -7.34 -0.54 -8.52
C ARG A 91 -8.82 -0.86 -8.33
N LEU A 92 -9.14 -1.70 -7.35
CA LEU A 92 -10.52 -2.05 -7.05
C LEU A 92 -11.30 -0.84 -6.58
N LEU A 93 -10.71 -0.02 -5.71
CA LEU A 93 -11.29 1.23 -5.25
C LEU A 93 -11.58 2.19 -6.43
N MET A 94 -10.60 2.37 -7.33
CA MET A 94 -10.78 3.23 -8.49
C MET A 94 -11.84 2.67 -9.46
N SER A 95 -11.92 1.35 -9.64
CA SER A 95 -12.97 0.73 -10.44
C SER A 95 -14.35 1.02 -9.87
N ALA A 96 -14.54 0.85 -8.55
CA ALA A 96 -15.80 1.14 -7.89
C ALA A 96 -16.19 2.63 -8.04
N PHE A 97 -15.23 3.55 -7.96
CA PHE A 97 -15.47 4.97 -8.21
C PHE A 97 -15.90 5.26 -9.66
N ILE A 98 -15.28 4.59 -10.65
CA ILE A 98 -15.64 4.75 -12.07
C ILE A 98 -17.06 4.27 -12.31
N ASP A 99 -17.44 3.12 -11.74
CA ASP A 99 -18.79 2.57 -11.89
C ASP A 99 -19.85 3.49 -11.24
N ALA A 100 -19.56 4.04 -10.05
CA ALA A 100 -20.43 5.01 -9.40
C ALA A 100 -20.59 6.31 -10.23
N LEU A 101 -19.51 6.83 -10.82
CA LEU A 101 -19.56 8.00 -11.71
C LEU A 101 -20.39 7.74 -12.98
N ARG A 102 -20.27 6.54 -13.53
CA ARG A 102 -21.05 6.13 -14.68
C ARG A 102 -22.54 6.14 -14.36
N LEU A 103 -22.90 5.59 -13.20
CA LEU A 103 -24.28 5.59 -12.71
C LEU A 103 -24.81 7.03 -12.53
N GLU A 104 -24.02 7.94 -11.95
CA GLU A 104 -24.39 9.35 -11.79
C GLU A 104 -24.59 10.04 -13.16
N LYS A 105 -23.74 9.76 -14.14
CA LYS A 105 -23.85 10.36 -15.47
C LYS A 105 -25.04 9.86 -16.27
N GLU A 106 -25.36 8.58 -16.18
CA GLU A 106 -26.54 7.96 -16.81
C GLU A 106 -27.86 8.47 -16.15
N ASN A 107 -27.77 9.03 -14.94
CA ASN A 107 -28.91 9.51 -14.16
C ASN A 107 -28.77 10.99 -13.77
N PRO A 108 -28.90 11.96 -14.70
CA PRO A 108 -28.64 13.39 -14.45
C PRO A 108 -29.60 14.05 -13.46
N TRP A 109 -30.67 13.37 -13.05
CA TRP A 109 -31.58 13.78 -11.99
C TRP A 109 -31.00 13.49 -10.58
N PHE A 110 -29.91 12.75 -10.52
CA PHE A 110 -29.22 12.37 -9.31
C PHE A 110 -28.19 13.45 -8.92
N PHE A 111 -27.95 13.64 -7.59
CA PHE A 111 -26.94 14.60 -7.14
C PHE A 111 -25.53 14.03 -7.37
N PRO A 112 -24.65 14.71 -8.11
CA PRO A 112 -23.36 14.18 -8.54
C PRO A 112 -22.32 14.19 -7.42
N ILE A 113 -22.47 13.31 -6.42
CA ILE A 113 -21.61 13.23 -5.23
C ILE A 113 -20.19 12.81 -5.62
N HIS A 114 -20.07 11.74 -6.42
CA HIS A 114 -18.76 11.18 -6.81
C HIS A 114 -18.01 12.08 -7.78
N PHE A 115 -18.72 12.78 -8.65
CA PHE A 115 -18.13 13.78 -9.53
C PHE A 115 -17.48 14.92 -8.73
N HIS A 116 -18.14 15.40 -7.67
CA HIS A 116 -17.56 16.40 -6.77
C HIS A 116 -16.38 15.84 -5.96
N MET A 117 -16.46 14.59 -5.51
CA MET A 117 -15.35 13.92 -4.81
C MET A 117 -14.11 13.77 -5.70
N ILE A 118 -14.26 13.44 -6.98
CA ILE A 118 -13.12 13.32 -7.90
C ILE A 118 -12.56 14.69 -8.27
N ASN A 119 -13.39 15.70 -8.47
CA ASN A 119 -12.92 17.03 -8.80
C ASN A 119 -12.18 17.70 -7.62
N SER A 120 -12.54 17.35 -6.38
CA SER A 120 -11.76 17.70 -5.18
C SER A 120 -10.49 16.85 -5.06
N SER A 121 -10.37 15.74 -5.78
CA SER A 121 -9.29 14.75 -5.70
C SER A 121 -8.03 15.08 -6.53
N ARG A 122 -7.80 16.32 -6.97
CA ARG A 122 -6.44 16.82 -7.17
C ARG A 122 -5.55 16.52 -5.94
N GLU A 123 -6.16 16.30 -4.78
CA GLU A 123 -5.57 15.71 -3.58
C GLU A 123 -5.21 14.22 -3.70
N HIS A 124 -5.70 13.49 -4.72
CA HIS A 124 -5.47 12.03 -4.84
C HIS A 124 -3.98 11.70 -5.04
N HIS A 125 -3.26 12.50 -5.80
CA HIS A 125 -1.79 12.39 -5.93
C HIS A 125 -1.08 12.49 -4.57
N GLY A 126 -1.58 13.32 -3.67
CA GLY A 126 -1.06 13.46 -2.31
C GLY A 126 -1.32 12.21 -1.43
N ARG A 127 -2.44 11.53 -1.61
CA ARG A 127 -2.77 10.31 -0.85
C ARG A 127 -1.88 9.14 -1.24
N LEU A 128 -1.70 8.88 -2.54
CA LEU A 128 -0.81 7.83 -3.03
C LEU A 128 0.64 8.06 -2.59
N GLN A 129 1.10 9.31 -2.64
CA GLN A 129 2.44 9.67 -2.17
C GLN A 129 2.61 9.42 -0.66
N LYS A 130 1.61 9.75 0.17
CA LYS A 130 1.63 9.45 1.61
C LYS A 130 1.65 7.95 1.89
N LYS A 131 0.82 7.16 1.17
CA LYS A 131 0.82 5.69 1.26
C LYS A 131 2.20 5.11 0.90
N LEU A 132 2.78 5.59 -0.19
CA LEU A 132 4.09 5.17 -0.64
C LEU A 132 5.18 5.51 0.39
N GLN A 133 5.16 6.72 0.95
CA GLN A 133 6.09 7.14 2.00
C GLN A 133 5.99 6.28 3.25
N PHE A 134 4.77 5.88 3.63
CA PHE A 134 4.53 4.98 4.74
C PHE A 134 5.27 3.64 4.52
N TYR A 135 5.04 2.94 3.41
CA TYR A 135 5.68 1.64 3.15
C TYR A 135 7.20 1.73 2.93
N ILE A 136 7.68 2.82 2.33
CA ILE A 136 9.12 3.08 2.22
C ILE A 136 9.73 3.29 3.61
N GLY A 137 9.04 4.02 4.52
CA GLY A 137 9.47 4.21 5.90
C GLY A 137 9.67 2.87 6.60
N TYR A 138 8.66 1.99 6.60
CA TYR A 138 8.75 0.66 7.21
C TYR A 138 9.86 -0.20 6.63
N SER A 139 10.02 -0.16 5.31
CA SER A 139 11.09 -0.91 4.64
C SER A 139 12.47 -0.42 5.04
N LYS A 140 12.63 0.89 5.28
CA LYS A 140 13.88 1.46 5.81
C LYS A 140 14.19 0.95 7.21
N ASP A 141 13.19 0.92 8.09
CA ASP A 141 13.37 0.45 9.47
C ASP A 141 13.75 -1.02 9.52
N LEU A 142 13.11 -1.88 8.70
CA LEU A 142 13.46 -3.30 8.57
C LEU A 142 14.85 -3.51 7.99
N LEU A 143 15.25 -2.74 6.98
CA LEU A 143 16.59 -2.81 6.40
C LEU A 143 17.65 -2.31 7.38
N PHE A 144 17.36 -1.27 8.14
CA PHE A 144 18.25 -0.80 9.21
C PHE A 144 18.43 -1.87 10.28
N LEU A 145 17.37 -2.52 10.70
CA LEU A 145 17.42 -3.61 11.68
C LEU A 145 18.23 -4.81 11.15
N LEU A 146 18.00 -5.18 9.89
CA LEU A 146 18.80 -6.22 9.21
C LEU A 146 20.30 -5.87 9.21
N PHE A 147 20.60 -4.62 8.92
CA PHE A 147 21.97 -4.10 8.95
C PHE A 147 22.60 -4.23 10.35
N VAL A 148 21.87 -3.88 11.39
CA VAL A 148 22.33 -4.05 12.79
C VAL A 148 22.60 -5.52 13.08
N CYS A 149 21.71 -6.45 12.70
CA CYS A 149 21.91 -7.88 12.92
C CYS A 149 23.16 -8.42 12.18
N ILE A 150 23.40 -7.98 10.94
CA ILE A 150 24.60 -8.37 10.17
C ILE A 150 25.86 -7.81 10.82
N SER A 151 25.83 -6.59 11.35
CA SER A 151 26.95 -5.97 12.04
C SER A 151 27.33 -6.76 13.29
N PHE A 152 26.36 -7.25 14.04
CA PHE A 152 26.60 -8.14 15.19
C PHE A 152 27.17 -9.50 14.78
N LEU A 153 26.74 -10.05 13.63
CA LEU A 153 27.25 -11.32 13.09
C LEU A 153 28.75 -11.25 12.75
N LEU A 154 29.17 -10.11 12.17
CA LEU A 154 30.53 -9.93 11.67
C LEU A 154 31.56 -9.57 12.77
N GLY A 155 31.09 -9.38 13.98
CA GLY A 155 31.92 -9.14 15.17
C GLY A 155 32.17 -7.66 15.49
N VAL A 156 32.25 -7.38 16.79
CA VAL A 156 32.28 -6.01 17.32
C VAL A 156 33.60 -5.30 17.00
N ASP A 157 34.70 -6.03 16.87
CA ASP A 157 36.05 -5.45 16.70
C ASP A 157 36.26 -4.72 15.37
N ASN A 158 35.52 -5.13 14.33
CA ASN A 158 35.60 -4.54 12.98
C ASN A 158 34.36 -3.73 12.58
N TRP A 159 33.46 -3.43 13.53
CA TRP A 159 32.15 -2.83 13.26
C TRP A 159 32.21 -1.53 12.45
N ARG A 160 33.25 -0.70 12.64
CA ARG A 160 33.41 0.59 11.94
C ARG A 160 33.56 0.40 10.43
N TRP A 161 34.39 -0.55 10.00
CA TRP A 161 34.62 -0.86 8.59
C TRP A 161 33.40 -1.49 7.97
N ILE A 162 32.74 -2.35 8.72
CA ILE A 162 31.50 -3.01 8.29
C ILE A 162 30.38 -1.98 8.12
N MET A 163 30.22 -1.06 9.06
CA MET A 163 29.28 0.04 8.95
C MET A 163 29.58 0.92 7.74
N PHE A 164 30.84 1.22 7.49
CA PHE A 164 31.26 2.02 6.34
C PHE A 164 30.93 1.35 4.99
N LEU A 165 31.08 0.04 4.88
CA LEU A 165 30.80 -0.73 3.65
C LEU A 165 29.31 -1.01 3.45
N LEU A 166 28.58 -1.36 4.52
CA LEU A 166 27.16 -1.75 4.44
C LEU A 166 26.22 -0.54 4.33
N THR A 167 26.59 0.61 4.88
CA THR A 167 25.74 1.82 4.82
C THR A 167 25.38 2.22 3.39
N PRO A 168 26.31 2.34 2.43
CA PRO A 168 25.98 2.69 1.05
C PRO A 168 25.13 1.60 0.37
N ILE A 169 25.38 0.32 0.66
CA ILE A 169 24.58 -0.78 0.13
C ILE A 169 23.13 -0.68 0.62
N THR A 170 22.94 -0.42 1.91
CA THR A 170 21.60 -0.24 2.52
C THR A 170 20.87 0.95 1.90
N ILE A 171 21.59 2.07 1.73
CA ILE A 171 21.01 3.28 1.08
C ILE A 171 20.61 2.98 -0.37
N LEU A 172 21.44 2.27 -1.14
CA LEU A 172 21.12 1.85 -2.51
C LEU A 172 19.91 0.91 -2.57
N CYS A 173 19.83 -0.05 -1.66
CA CYS A 173 18.66 -0.95 -1.56
C CYS A 173 17.37 -0.17 -1.25
N ILE A 174 17.40 0.75 -0.28
CA ILE A 174 16.27 1.60 0.08
C ILE A 174 15.86 2.47 -1.11
N TRP A 175 16.83 3.10 -1.77
CA TRP A 175 16.57 3.95 -2.93
C TRP A 175 16.00 3.16 -4.10
N GLY A 176 16.58 2.00 -4.43
CA GLY A 176 16.12 1.09 -5.48
C GLY A 176 14.69 0.58 -5.21
N TYR A 177 14.42 0.15 -3.98
CA TYR A 177 13.10 -0.28 -3.55
C TYR A 177 12.07 0.86 -3.65
N GLY A 178 12.41 2.06 -3.15
CA GLY A 178 11.55 3.23 -3.25
C GLY A 178 11.25 3.62 -4.71
N LYS A 179 12.26 3.56 -5.60
CA LYS A 179 12.09 3.80 -7.04
C LYS A 179 11.20 2.74 -7.69
N LEU A 180 11.38 1.47 -7.34
CA LEU A 180 10.55 0.37 -7.84
C LEU A 180 9.08 0.54 -7.45
N LEU A 181 8.79 0.74 -6.17
CA LEU A 181 7.42 0.98 -5.69
C LEU A 181 6.78 2.21 -6.34
N LYS A 182 7.52 3.32 -6.43
CA LYS A 182 7.05 4.53 -7.09
C LYS A 182 6.72 4.28 -8.57
N THR A 183 7.59 3.56 -9.27
CA THR A 183 7.37 3.23 -10.69
C THR A 183 6.13 2.36 -10.88
N LEU A 184 5.95 1.34 -10.04
CA LEU A 184 4.80 0.46 -10.09
C LEU A 184 3.50 1.21 -9.77
N ALA A 185 3.49 2.03 -8.71
CA ALA A 185 2.34 2.83 -8.31
C ALA A 185 1.95 3.84 -9.40
N VAL A 186 2.90 4.64 -9.90
CA VAL A 186 2.64 5.64 -10.95
C VAL A 186 2.22 4.98 -12.27
N LYS A 187 2.82 3.83 -12.64
CA LYS A 187 2.42 3.12 -13.86
C LYS A 187 1.00 2.55 -13.75
N SER A 188 0.64 2.06 -12.57
CA SER A 188 -0.72 1.60 -12.27
C SER A 188 -1.73 2.75 -12.39
N GLU A 189 -1.45 3.87 -11.73
CA GLU A 189 -2.27 5.07 -11.73
C GLU A 189 -2.48 5.63 -13.15
N LYS A 190 -1.41 5.84 -13.93
CA LYS A 190 -1.51 6.32 -15.32
C LYS A 190 -2.33 5.42 -16.24
N ARG A 191 -2.32 4.11 -16.02
CA ARG A 191 -3.18 3.18 -16.77
C ARG A 191 -4.65 3.37 -16.40
N LEU A 192 -4.94 3.52 -15.10
CA LEU A 192 -6.30 3.74 -14.61
C LEU A 192 -6.88 5.06 -15.13
N TYR A 193 -6.13 6.17 -15.04
CA TYR A 193 -6.57 7.47 -15.58
C TYR A 193 -6.81 7.42 -17.09
N ARG A 194 -5.95 6.77 -17.86
CA ARG A 194 -6.15 6.62 -19.30
C ARG A 194 -7.43 5.81 -19.65
N ASN A 195 -7.71 4.79 -18.89
CA ASN A 195 -8.94 4.02 -19.08
C ASN A 195 -10.17 4.85 -18.69
N PHE A 196 -10.06 5.60 -17.60
CA PHE A 196 -11.08 6.52 -17.14
C PHE A 196 -11.42 7.62 -18.18
N GLU A 197 -10.40 8.30 -18.72
CA GLU A 197 -10.59 9.31 -19.79
C GLU A 197 -11.22 8.70 -21.06
N LYS A 198 -10.83 7.46 -21.42
CA LYS A 198 -11.45 6.76 -22.55
C LYS A 198 -12.93 6.42 -22.30
N GLU A 199 -13.28 6.00 -21.10
CA GLU A 199 -14.67 5.70 -20.75
C GLU A 199 -15.51 6.98 -20.67
N LEU A 200 -14.97 8.07 -20.06
CA LEU A 200 -15.62 9.38 -20.06
C LEU A 200 -15.83 9.91 -21.49
N GLY A 201 -14.82 9.81 -22.37
CA GLY A 201 -14.92 10.25 -23.75
C GLY A 201 -15.97 9.48 -24.57
N LYS A 202 -16.15 8.18 -24.31
CA LYS A 202 -17.25 7.40 -24.93
C LYS A 202 -18.63 7.88 -24.47
N LEU A 203 -18.73 8.33 -23.22
CA LEU A 203 -19.98 8.84 -22.66
C LEU A 203 -20.33 10.26 -23.16
N ASP A 204 -19.35 11.04 -23.66
CA ASP A 204 -19.58 12.39 -24.20
C ASP A 204 -20.04 12.37 -25.67
N HIS A 205 -19.87 11.25 -26.38
CA HIS A 205 -20.21 11.09 -27.81
C HIS A 205 -21.42 10.18 -28.07
N GLY A 206 -22.12 9.69 -27.06
CA GLY A 206 -23.36 8.92 -27.15
C GLY A 206 -24.53 9.68 -26.57
#